data_68d97b81173d49e6d36ac53bfd14fcd6
#
_entry.id   68d97b81173d49e6d36ac53bfd14fcd6
#
_cell.length_a   1.000
_cell.length_b   1.000
_cell.length_c   1.000
_cell.angle_alpha   90.00
_cell.angle_beta   90.00
_cell.angle_gamma   90.00
#
_symmetry.space_group_name_H-M   'P 1'
#
loop_
_entity.id
_entity.type
_entity.pdbx_description
1 polymer ?
#
loop_
_entity_poly.entity_id
_entity_poly.type
_entity_poly.pdbx_seq_one_letter_code
_entity_poly.pdbx_strand_id
1 'polypeptide(L)'
;MGMLESIEKILHDVADLFSANTEAGHNVVYVILIVLIAILCDALCKLLINRLLLPIIRRTKFEWDDHLYDKKVVSRLAALAPAFILYAFLPSAFDIESSWYILTDRICKVYIIALILRFLNGVLNAFLDIFNEKENLRHYPIKGGVQTIQVILFSIGFISIIGTIIDQSPARLFAGLGASAAILMLIFRDTILGFVAGIQLSANNMLHKGDWITAPAYNANGIVQDVTLNTVKVLNFDNTTTTIPPYALVTGSFTNWRSMFEGGGRRISRQILLDINSISFLREEDLLLSLIHISEPTRPEPIS
;
A
#
# COMPACT_ATOMS: atom_id res chain seq x y z
N MET A 1 6.67 8.15 39.81
CA MET A 1 8.11 8.13 39.97
C MET A 1 8.49 7.48 41.32
N GLY A 2 7.98 7.94 42.46
CA GLY A 2 8.34 7.40 43.78
C GLY A 2 8.11 5.92 44.07
N MET A 3 7.17 5.25 43.38
CA MET A 3 6.88 3.82 43.61
C MET A 3 7.94 2.89 42.99
N LEU A 4 8.42 3.22 41.79
CA LEU A 4 9.50 2.49 41.15
C LEU A 4 10.84 2.64 41.89
N GLU A 5 11.16 3.86 42.31
CA GLU A 5 12.35 4.13 43.13
C GLU A 5 12.32 3.40 44.49
N SER A 6 11.12 3.28 45.09
CA SER A 6 10.97 2.52 46.34
C SER A 6 11.18 1.03 46.15
N ILE A 7 10.70 0.47 45.05
CA ILE A 7 10.90 -0.94 44.71
C ILE A 7 12.37 -1.23 44.38
N GLU A 8 13.00 -0.34 43.63
CA GLU A 8 14.43 -0.43 43.31
C GLU A 8 15.31 -0.43 44.58
N LYS A 9 15.03 0.47 45.51
CA LYS A 9 15.73 0.51 46.81
C LYS A 9 15.57 -0.79 47.61
N ILE A 10 14.34 -1.33 47.67
CA ILE A 10 14.10 -2.61 48.35
C ILE A 10 14.88 -3.76 47.67
N LEU A 11 14.96 -3.76 46.33
CA LEU A 11 15.71 -4.76 45.61
C LEU A 11 17.20 -4.69 45.86
N HIS A 12 17.77 -3.48 45.94
CA HIS A 12 19.17 -3.25 46.34
C HIS A 12 19.40 -3.69 47.77
N ASP A 13 18.57 -3.29 48.74
CA ASP A 13 18.67 -3.68 50.15
C ASP A 13 18.63 -5.22 50.33
N VAL A 14 17.78 -5.92 49.55
CA VAL A 14 17.71 -7.41 49.57
C VAL A 14 18.97 -8.01 48.93
N ALA A 15 19.45 -7.42 47.81
CA ALA A 15 20.66 -7.89 47.16
C ALA A 15 21.90 -7.75 48.08
N ASP A 16 21.99 -6.67 48.85
CA ASP A 16 23.04 -6.47 49.82
C ASP A 16 23.06 -7.50 50.94
N LEU A 17 21.88 -7.96 51.33
CA LEU A 17 21.73 -8.97 52.38
C LEU A 17 22.29 -10.38 51.97
N PHE A 18 22.26 -10.67 50.67
CA PHE A 18 22.69 -11.96 50.08
C PHE A 18 24.05 -11.87 49.37
N SER A 19 24.59 -10.66 49.15
CA SER A 19 25.88 -10.49 48.51
C SER A 19 27.02 -10.70 49.49
N ALA A 20 28.04 -11.42 49.09
CA ALA A 20 29.24 -11.64 49.87
C ALA A 20 30.19 -10.41 49.83
N ASN A 21 29.73 -9.20 50.16
CA ASN A 21 30.46 -7.92 50.24
C ASN A 21 31.41 -7.57 49.06
N THR A 22 31.11 -8.07 47.86
CA THR A 22 31.82 -7.73 46.64
C THR A 22 30.83 -7.09 45.64
N GLU A 23 31.22 -5.99 44.99
CA GLU A 23 30.37 -5.32 43.98
C GLU A 23 29.89 -6.28 42.88
N ALA A 24 30.76 -7.18 42.41
CA ALA A 24 30.41 -8.21 41.44
C ALA A 24 29.36 -9.20 41.97
N GLY A 25 29.46 -9.55 43.27
CA GLY A 25 28.47 -10.42 43.94
C GLY A 25 27.11 -9.74 44.04
N HIS A 26 27.08 -8.47 44.41
CA HIS A 26 25.84 -7.66 44.46
C HIS A 26 25.11 -7.61 43.12
N ASN A 27 25.80 -7.28 42.02
CA ASN A 27 25.22 -7.21 40.68
C ASN A 27 24.66 -8.55 40.22
N VAL A 28 25.36 -9.63 40.48
CA VAL A 28 24.90 -10.97 40.13
C VAL A 28 23.62 -11.36 40.91
N VAL A 29 23.59 -11.14 42.22
CA VAL A 29 22.41 -11.41 43.06
C VAL A 29 21.23 -10.56 42.62
N TYR A 30 21.47 -9.26 42.36
CA TYR A 30 20.44 -8.34 41.89
C TYR A 30 19.83 -8.77 40.56
N VAL A 31 20.64 -9.15 39.57
CA VAL A 31 20.17 -9.70 38.26
C VAL A 31 19.34 -10.95 38.47
N ILE A 32 19.81 -11.90 39.28
CA ILE A 32 19.10 -13.16 39.59
C ILE A 32 17.71 -12.84 40.18
N LEU A 33 17.65 -11.89 41.11
CA LEU A 33 16.45 -11.50 41.83
C LEU A 33 15.43 -10.86 40.86
N ILE A 34 15.86 -9.99 39.95
CA ILE A 34 15.00 -9.39 38.91
C ILE A 34 14.46 -10.46 37.97
N VAL A 35 15.31 -11.39 37.49
CA VAL A 35 14.88 -12.46 36.61
C VAL A 35 13.86 -13.36 37.32
N LEU A 36 14.05 -13.64 38.61
CA LEU A 36 13.12 -14.44 39.40
C LEU A 36 11.77 -13.75 39.57
N ILE A 37 11.78 -12.44 39.83
CA ILE A 37 10.55 -11.61 39.90
C ILE A 37 9.86 -11.56 38.53
N ALA A 38 10.60 -11.42 37.44
CA ALA A 38 10.01 -11.44 36.10
C ALA A 38 9.33 -12.80 35.79
N ILE A 39 9.96 -13.90 36.15
CA ILE A 39 9.38 -15.27 36.01
C ILE A 39 8.12 -15.40 36.87
N LEU A 40 8.18 -14.95 38.12
CA LEU A 40 7.02 -14.95 39.01
C LEU A 40 5.88 -14.10 38.47
N CYS A 41 6.17 -12.92 37.94
CA CYS A 41 5.20 -12.04 37.31
C CYS A 41 4.56 -12.71 36.07
N ASP A 42 5.36 -13.37 35.22
CA ASP A 42 4.85 -14.12 34.07
C ASP A 42 3.89 -15.23 34.51
N ALA A 43 4.27 -15.99 35.53
CA ALA A 43 3.45 -17.05 36.11
C ALA A 43 2.13 -16.52 36.70
N LEU A 44 2.20 -15.41 37.44
CA LEU A 44 1.04 -14.73 38.02
C LEU A 44 0.11 -14.16 36.93
N CYS A 45 0.67 -13.48 35.92
CA CYS A 45 -0.11 -12.96 34.81
C CYS A 45 -0.84 -14.08 34.05
N LYS A 46 -0.16 -15.18 33.76
CA LYS A 46 -0.79 -16.35 33.11
C LYS A 46 -1.86 -16.99 34.00
N LEU A 47 -1.62 -17.09 35.29
CA LEU A 47 -2.60 -17.60 36.26
C LEU A 47 -3.83 -16.70 36.35
N LEU A 48 -3.65 -15.38 36.45
CA LEU A 48 -4.72 -14.40 36.46
C LEU A 48 -5.55 -14.45 35.17
N ILE A 49 -4.89 -14.51 34.01
CA ILE A 49 -5.54 -14.64 32.71
C ILE A 49 -6.39 -15.92 32.67
N ASN A 50 -5.80 -17.04 33.04
CA ASN A 50 -6.49 -18.33 32.98
C ASN A 50 -7.62 -18.44 34.01
N ARG A 51 -7.49 -17.80 35.16
CA ARG A 51 -8.48 -17.95 36.28
C ARG A 51 -9.55 -16.86 36.33
N LEU A 52 -9.25 -15.64 35.85
CA LEU A 52 -10.16 -14.52 35.89
C LEU A 52 -10.70 -14.13 34.50
N LEU A 53 -9.83 -13.98 33.51
CA LEU A 53 -10.25 -13.55 32.16
C LEU A 53 -10.98 -14.64 31.39
N LEU A 54 -10.50 -15.86 31.46
CA LEU A 54 -11.08 -16.99 30.71
C LEU A 54 -12.55 -17.28 31.05
N PRO A 55 -12.98 -17.34 32.35
CA PRO A 55 -14.38 -17.56 32.67
C PRO A 55 -15.27 -16.34 32.32
N ILE A 56 -14.71 -15.12 32.29
CA ILE A 56 -15.42 -13.91 31.86
C ILE A 56 -15.66 -13.96 30.36
N ILE A 57 -14.62 -14.25 29.56
CA ILE A 57 -14.67 -14.38 28.10
C ILE A 57 -15.69 -15.47 27.70
N ARG A 58 -15.68 -16.61 28.34
CA ARG A 58 -16.65 -17.72 28.08
C ARG A 58 -18.09 -17.40 28.48
N ARG A 59 -18.33 -16.40 29.31
CA ARG A 59 -19.68 -15.91 29.70
C ARG A 59 -20.22 -14.84 28.73
N THR A 60 -19.36 -14.21 27.99
CA THR A 60 -19.75 -13.18 27.00
C THR A 60 -20.24 -13.89 25.74
N LYS A 61 -21.42 -13.51 25.24
CA LYS A 61 -22.01 -14.08 23.99
C LYS A 61 -21.33 -13.57 22.69
N PHE A 62 -20.14 -13.03 22.77
CA PHE A 62 -19.42 -12.52 21.62
C PHE A 62 -18.44 -13.57 21.12
N GLU A 63 -18.67 -14.13 19.94
CA GLU A 63 -17.84 -15.11 19.24
C GLU A 63 -16.38 -14.63 19.01
N TRP A 64 -16.14 -13.32 19.08
CA TRP A 64 -14.83 -12.68 18.87
C TRP A 64 -13.83 -12.98 20.02
N ASP A 65 -14.33 -13.18 21.21
CA ASP A 65 -13.52 -13.39 22.41
C ASP A 65 -12.83 -14.78 22.40
N ASP A 66 -13.50 -15.79 21.83
CA ASP A 66 -12.98 -17.16 21.74
C ASP A 66 -11.77 -17.24 20.78
N HIS A 67 -11.80 -16.54 19.65
CA HIS A 67 -10.69 -16.52 18.69
C HIS A 67 -9.45 -15.78 19.19
N LEU A 68 -9.63 -14.69 19.95
CA LEU A 68 -8.54 -13.98 20.58
C LEU A 68 -7.82 -14.86 21.62
N TYR A 69 -8.55 -15.72 22.29
CA TYR A 69 -8.00 -16.64 23.27
C TYR A 69 -7.33 -17.86 22.63
N ASP A 70 -7.98 -18.53 21.67
CA ASP A 70 -7.46 -19.69 20.95
C ASP A 70 -6.11 -19.44 20.28
N LYS A 71 -5.90 -18.21 19.77
CA LYS A 71 -4.61 -17.80 19.19
C LYS A 71 -3.56 -17.38 20.22
N LYS A 72 -3.82 -17.58 21.51
CA LYS A 72 -2.91 -17.20 22.59
C LYS A 72 -2.52 -15.70 22.56
N VAL A 73 -3.38 -14.84 21.97
CA VAL A 73 -3.12 -13.40 21.88
C VAL A 73 -3.04 -12.81 23.28
N VAL A 74 -3.96 -13.19 24.15
CA VAL A 74 -4.00 -12.76 25.55
C VAL A 74 -2.76 -13.20 26.32
N SER A 75 -2.27 -14.41 26.08
CA SER A 75 -1.01 -14.91 26.66
C SER A 75 0.22 -14.14 26.17
N ARG A 76 0.20 -13.66 24.91
CA ARG A 76 1.28 -12.80 24.37
C ARG A 76 1.25 -11.40 24.99
N LEU A 77 0.06 -10.86 25.27
CA LEU A 77 -0.08 -9.61 26.01
C LEU A 77 0.49 -9.74 27.43
N ALA A 78 0.23 -10.87 28.12
CA ALA A 78 0.79 -11.13 29.44
C ALA A 78 2.32 -11.10 29.48
N ALA A 79 2.97 -11.58 28.40
CA ALA A 79 4.43 -11.60 28.30
C ALA A 79 5.05 -10.18 28.25
N LEU A 80 4.25 -9.11 28.01
CA LEU A 80 4.75 -7.75 28.08
C LEU A 80 5.02 -7.29 29.52
N ALA A 81 4.27 -7.78 30.53
CA ALA A 81 4.45 -7.41 31.92
C ALA A 81 5.84 -7.78 32.46
N PRO A 82 6.31 -9.05 32.35
CA PRO A 82 7.67 -9.41 32.77
C PRO A 82 8.75 -8.69 31.92
N ALA A 83 8.50 -8.45 30.63
CA ALA A 83 9.43 -7.71 29.81
C ALA A 83 9.61 -6.25 30.27
N PHE A 84 8.52 -5.65 30.75
CA PHE A 84 8.57 -4.29 31.30
C PHE A 84 9.34 -4.24 32.63
N ILE A 85 9.20 -5.28 33.48
CA ILE A 85 10.00 -5.42 34.71
C ILE A 85 11.48 -5.52 34.37
N LEU A 86 11.83 -6.41 33.41
CA LEU A 86 13.22 -6.54 32.97
C LEU A 86 13.78 -5.21 32.44
N TYR A 87 13.02 -4.52 31.61
CA TYR A 87 13.44 -3.24 31.07
C TYR A 87 13.64 -2.15 32.15
N ALA A 88 12.74 -2.12 33.15
CA ALA A 88 12.78 -1.08 34.18
C ALA A 88 13.93 -1.26 35.19
N PHE A 89 14.25 -2.52 35.52
CA PHE A 89 15.18 -2.80 36.64
C PHE A 89 16.49 -3.45 36.21
N LEU A 90 16.56 -4.17 35.10
CA LEU A 90 17.76 -4.90 34.73
C LEU A 90 18.96 -3.98 34.37
N PRO A 91 18.77 -2.84 33.69
CA PRO A 91 19.87 -1.94 33.41
C PRO A 91 20.47 -1.35 34.68
N SER A 92 19.66 -1.08 35.72
CA SER A 92 20.14 -0.50 36.99
C SER A 92 21.03 -1.44 37.84
N ALA A 93 21.17 -2.71 37.38
CA ALA A 93 22.20 -3.61 37.93
C ALA A 93 23.64 -3.17 37.58
N PHE A 94 23.81 -2.23 36.66
CA PHE A 94 25.10 -1.83 36.13
C PHE A 94 25.26 -0.31 36.24
N ASP A 95 26.48 0.16 36.37
CA ASP A 95 26.77 1.59 36.34
C ASP A 95 26.37 2.21 35.01
N ILE A 96 25.77 3.40 35.05
CA ILE A 96 25.23 4.11 33.90
C ILE A 96 26.31 4.37 32.82
N GLU A 97 27.57 4.57 33.22
CA GLU A 97 28.68 4.77 32.29
C GLU A 97 29.26 3.45 31.75
N SER A 98 28.81 2.31 32.26
CA SER A 98 29.31 1.01 31.87
C SER A 98 28.76 0.58 30.49
N SER A 99 29.65 0.00 29.67
CA SER A 99 29.24 -0.62 28.41
C SER A 99 28.18 -1.72 28.59
N TRP A 100 28.15 -2.37 29.76
CA TRP A 100 27.16 -3.38 30.11
C TRP A 100 25.76 -2.79 30.32
N TYR A 101 25.67 -1.59 30.92
CA TYR A 101 24.39 -0.87 31.03
C TYR A 101 23.80 -0.59 29.63
N ILE A 102 24.59 -0.01 28.74
CA ILE A 102 24.15 0.32 27.37
C ILE A 102 23.72 -0.93 26.61
N LEU A 103 24.47 -2.03 26.73
CA LEU A 103 24.15 -3.28 26.05
C LEU A 103 22.84 -3.88 26.57
N THR A 104 22.68 -3.93 27.91
CA THR A 104 21.49 -4.49 28.55
C THR A 104 20.24 -3.68 28.25
N ASP A 105 20.32 -2.33 28.30
CA ASP A 105 19.22 -1.44 27.93
C ASP A 105 18.79 -1.65 26.46
N ARG A 106 19.74 -1.76 25.54
CA ARG A 106 19.45 -2.05 24.13
C ARG A 106 18.80 -3.41 23.94
N ILE A 107 19.29 -4.45 24.59
CA ILE A 107 18.72 -5.79 24.51
C ILE A 107 17.28 -5.80 25.04
N CYS A 108 17.03 -5.16 26.19
CA CYS A 108 15.68 -5.06 26.75
C CYS A 108 14.72 -4.31 25.81
N LYS A 109 15.16 -3.19 25.22
CA LYS A 109 14.36 -2.45 24.23
C LYS A 109 14.03 -3.28 23.00
N VAL A 110 15.01 -3.99 22.42
CA VAL A 110 14.81 -4.88 21.27
C VAL A 110 13.84 -6.01 21.64
N TYR A 111 13.98 -6.59 22.84
CA TYR A 111 13.08 -7.64 23.32
C TYR A 111 11.63 -7.15 23.44
N ILE A 112 11.39 -5.96 24.00
CA ILE A 112 10.05 -5.35 24.08
C ILE A 112 9.48 -5.10 22.70
N ILE A 113 10.26 -4.54 21.76
CA ILE A 113 9.83 -4.31 20.39
C ILE A 113 9.40 -5.64 19.74
N ALA A 114 10.19 -6.69 19.89
CA ALA A 114 9.88 -8.03 19.36
C ALA A 114 8.58 -8.63 19.96
N LEU A 115 8.36 -8.44 21.28
CA LEU A 115 7.12 -8.89 21.93
C LEU A 115 5.90 -8.10 21.45
N ILE A 116 6.01 -6.78 21.28
CA ILE A 116 4.93 -5.93 20.74
C ILE A 116 4.59 -6.38 19.32
N LEU A 117 5.58 -6.60 18.46
CA LEU A 117 5.37 -7.10 17.11
C LEU A 117 4.68 -8.47 17.11
N ARG A 118 5.12 -9.38 17.99
CA ARG A 118 4.51 -10.70 18.13
C ARG A 118 3.07 -10.62 18.63
N PHE A 119 2.77 -9.71 19.53
CA PHE A 119 1.41 -9.45 20.02
C PHE A 119 0.53 -8.90 18.90
N LEU A 120 0.94 -7.81 18.21
CA LEU A 120 0.19 -7.19 17.13
C LEU A 120 -0.05 -8.16 15.96
N ASN A 121 0.97 -8.93 15.58
CA ASN A 121 0.81 -9.98 14.59
C ASN A 121 -0.19 -11.06 15.03
N GLY A 122 -0.24 -11.39 16.32
CA GLY A 122 -1.25 -12.28 16.89
C GLY A 122 -2.66 -11.74 16.75
N VAL A 123 -2.86 -10.45 17.05
CA VAL A 123 -4.15 -9.76 16.88
C VAL A 123 -4.59 -9.76 15.41
N LEU A 124 -3.67 -9.45 14.48
CA LEU A 124 -3.98 -9.47 13.05
C LEU A 124 -4.38 -10.85 12.54
N ASN A 125 -3.72 -11.91 13.03
CA ASN A 125 -4.09 -13.28 12.67
C ASN A 125 -5.45 -13.70 13.28
N ALA A 126 -5.73 -13.32 14.53
CA ALA A 126 -7.03 -13.56 15.14
C ALA A 126 -8.15 -12.86 14.37
N PHE A 127 -7.92 -11.60 13.96
CA PHE A 127 -8.83 -10.86 13.11
C PHE A 127 -9.10 -11.59 11.78
N LEU A 128 -8.05 -12.07 11.11
CA LEU A 128 -8.18 -12.81 9.85
C LEU A 128 -9.03 -14.09 10.02
N ASP A 129 -8.87 -14.80 11.14
CA ASP A 129 -9.63 -16.03 11.39
C ASP A 129 -11.12 -15.76 11.63
N ILE A 130 -11.45 -14.70 12.38
CA ILE A 130 -12.84 -14.24 12.58
C ILE A 130 -13.52 -13.96 11.24
N PHE A 131 -12.82 -13.32 10.30
CA PHE A 131 -13.38 -13.04 8.97
C PHE A 131 -13.51 -14.28 8.10
N ASN A 132 -12.58 -15.23 8.20
CA ASN A 132 -12.62 -16.47 7.43
C ASN A 132 -13.76 -17.41 7.86
N GLU A 133 -14.22 -17.31 9.11
CA GLU A 133 -15.29 -18.14 9.65
C GLU A 133 -16.69 -17.65 9.23
N LYS A 134 -16.84 -16.37 8.95
CA LYS A 134 -18.11 -15.81 8.48
C LYS A 134 -18.29 -16.08 6.97
N GLU A 135 -19.18 -17.00 6.61
CA GLU A 135 -19.50 -17.40 5.22
C GLU A 135 -19.77 -16.21 4.28
N ASN A 136 -20.47 -15.19 4.78
CA ASN A 136 -20.81 -13.99 4.01
C ASN A 136 -19.60 -13.11 3.65
N LEU A 137 -18.47 -13.25 4.34
CA LEU A 137 -17.26 -12.41 4.16
C LEU A 137 -16.13 -13.16 3.44
N ARG A 138 -16.28 -14.47 3.23
CA ARG A 138 -15.28 -15.34 2.61
C ARG A 138 -14.94 -14.96 1.16
N HIS A 139 -15.83 -14.19 0.50
CA HIS A 139 -15.66 -13.74 -0.89
C HIS A 139 -14.74 -12.51 -1.01
N TYR A 140 -14.42 -11.83 0.09
CA TYR A 140 -13.54 -10.67 0.06
C TYR A 140 -12.08 -11.08 0.25
N PRO A 141 -11.12 -10.50 -0.50
CA PRO A 141 -9.69 -10.83 -0.40
C PRO A 141 -9.02 -10.18 0.83
N ILE A 142 -9.63 -10.34 2.02
CA ILE A 142 -9.17 -9.74 3.29
C ILE A 142 -7.78 -10.24 3.68
N LYS A 143 -7.44 -11.48 3.32
CA LYS A 143 -6.13 -12.07 3.58
C LYS A 143 -4.99 -11.24 3.00
N GLY A 144 -5.14 -10.71 1.78
CA GLY A 144 -4.15 -9.84 1.16
C GLY A 144 -3.96 -8.53 1.94
N GLY A 145 -5.07 -7.92 2.40
CA GLY A 145 -5.02 -6.70 3.21
C GLY A 145 -4.29 -6.92 4.54
N VAL A 146 -4.60 -8.01 5.26
CA VAL A 146 -3.93 -8.35 6.52
C VAL A 146 -2.44 -8.62 6.30
N GLN A 147 -2.06 -9.35 5.24
CA GLN A 147 -0.67 -9.58 4.89
C GLN A 147 0.08 -8.28 4.61
N THR A 148 -0.55 -7.34 3.91
CA THR A 148 0.04 -6.01 3.66
C THR A 148 0.30 -5.26 4.96
N ILE A 149 -0.67 -5.26 5.88
CA ILE A 149 -0.50 -4.65 7.21
C ILE A 149 0.61 -5.33 8.00
N GLN A 150 0.72 -6.66 7.94
CA GLN A 150 1.80 -7.42 8.58
C GLN A 150 3.17 -7.03 8.04
N VAL A 151 3.33 -6.90 6.71
CA VAL A 151 4.58 -6.44 6.10
C VAL A 151 4.96 -5.05 6.59
N ILE A 152 4.01 -4.11 6.61
CA ILE A 152 4.25 -2.74 7.12
C ILE A 152 4.65 -2.79 8.60
N LEU A 153 3.94 -3.56 9.42
CA LEU A 153 4.22 -3.72 10.85
C LEU A 153 5.63 -4.25 11.10
N PHE A 154 6.02 -5.32 10.39
CA PHE A 154 7.36 -5.88 10.52
C PHE A 154 8.44 -4.94 9.99
N SER A 155 8.18 -4.17 8.93
CA SER A 155 9.11 -3.16 8.42
C SER A 155 9.35 -2.05 9.44
N ILE A 156 8.28 -1.54 10.07
CA ILE A 156 8.38 -0.54 11.16
C ILE A 156 9.18 -1.11 12.33
N GLY A 157 8.86 -2.33 12.75
CA GLY A 157 9.56 -2.99 13.85
C GLY A 157 11.04 -3.23 13.56
N PHE A 158 11.37 -3.66 12.35
CA PHE A 158 12.75 -3.87 11.90
C PHE A 158 13.56 -2.58 11.93
N ILE A 159 13.02 -1.47 11.41
CA ILE A 159 13.68 -0.16 11.45
C ILE A 159 13.83 0.32 12.89
N SER A 160 12.83 0.07 13.75
CA SER A 160 12.91 0.43 15.17
C SER A 160 14.00 -0.36 15.90
N ILE A 161 14.16 -1.66 15.61
CA ILE A 161 15.24 -2.49 16.14
C ILE A 161 16.61 -1.96 15.70
N ILE A 162 16.77 -1.68 14.40
CA ILE A 162 18.02 -1.09 13.88
C ILE A 162 18.29 0.24 14.59
N GLY A 163 17.29 1.12 14.70
CA GLY A 163 17.44 2.38 15.42
C GLY A 163 17.94 2.21 16.84
N THR A 164 17.41 1.24 17.58
CA THR A 164 17.85 0.91 18.94
C THR A 164 19.30 0.44 18.97
N ILE A 165 19.72 -0.40 18.02
CA ILE A 165 21.09 -0.95 17.96
C ILE A 165 22.12 0.15 17.66
N ILE A 166 21.82 1.07 16.73
CA ILE A 166 22.75 2.13 16.30
C ILE A 166 22.59 3.42 17.11
N ASP A 167 21.73 3.40 18.14
CA ASP A 167 21.43 4.57 19.00
C ASP A 167 20.89 5.78 18.24
N GLN A 168 20.02 5.51 17.26
CA GLN A 168 19.32 6.54 16.50
C GLN A 168 17.80 6.42 16.69
N SER A 169 17.14 7.57 16.80
CA SER A 169 15.67 7.53 16.89
C SER A 169 15.06 6.94 15.62
N PRO A 170 14.09 6.03 15.73
CA PRO A 170 13.40 5.48 14.56
C PRO A 170 12.83 6.56 13.65
N ALA A 171 12.37 7.69 14.20
CA ALA A 171 11.87 8.83 13.44
C ALA A 171 12.91 9.42 12.49
N ARG A 172 14.18 9.51 12.90
CA ARG A 172 15.26 9.99 12.02
C ARG A 172 15.53 9.03 10.88
N LEU A 173 15.49 7.73 11.14
CA LEU A 173 15.65 6.70 10.10
C LEU A 173 14.51 6.76 9.09
N PHE A 174 13.26 6.86 9.57
CA PHE A 174 12.10 7.03 8.69
C PHE A 174 12.16 8.32 7.87
N ALA A 175 12.60 9.44 8.49
CA ALA A 175 12.76 10.71 7.77
C ALA A 175 13.81 10.59 6.66
N GLY A 176 14.96 9.97 6.94
CA GLY A 176 16.02 9.73 5.95
C GLY A 176 15.55 8.83 4.80
N LEU A 177 14.90 7.69 5.14
CA LEU A 177 14.35 6.78 4.13
C LEU A 177 13.25 7.44 3.30
N GLY A 178 12.35 8.22 3.95
CA GLY A 178 11.29 8.95 3.28
C GLY A 178 11.81 10.02 2.32
N ALA A 179 12.82 10.79 2.72
CA ALA A 179 13.47 11.76 1.86
C ALA A 179 14.14 11.09 0.65
N SER A 180 14.85 9.99 0.86
CA SER A 180 15.46 9.22 -0.23
C SER A 180 14.41 8.65 -1.18
N ALA A 181 13.31 8.10 -0.66
CA ALA A 181 12.20 7.58 -1.45
C ALA A 181 11.52 8.69 -2.27
N ALA A 182 11.35 9.90 -1.70
CA ALA A 182 10.78 11.04 -2.43
C ALA A 182 11.67 11.48 -3.59
N ILE A 183 12.98 11.51 -3.41
CA ILE A 183 13.94 11.83 -4.47
C ILE A 183 13.88 10.76 -5.57
N LEU A 184 13.89 9.49 -5.21
CA LEU A 184 13.77 8.39 -6.17
C LEU A 184 12.44 8.46 -6.93
N MET A 185 11.33 8.72 -6.24
CA MET A 185 10.03 8.88 -6.87
C MET A 185 9.99 10.05 -7.85
N LEU A 186 10.68 11.16 -7.53
CA LEU A 186 10.79 12.31 -8.43
C LEU A 186 11.58 11.95 -9.70
N ILE A 187 12.70 11.22 -9.56
CA ILE A 187 13.52 10.78 -10.69
C ILE A 187 12.74 9.83 -11.62
N PHE A 188 12.00 8.89 -11.05
CA PHE A 188 11.24 7.88 -11.81
C PHE A 188 9.82 8.26 -12.16
N ARG A 189 9.37 9.48 -11.79
CA ARG A 189 7.99 9.93 -11.96
C ARG A 189 7.45 9.69 -13.36
N ASP A 190 8.17 10.16 -14.38
CA ASP A 190 7.70 10.10 -15.77
C ASP A 190 7.70 8.66 -16.30
N THR A 191 8.65 7.86 -15.86
CA THR A 191 8.68 6.42 -16.17
C THR A 191 7.48 5.68 -15.57
N ILE A 192 7.13 5.97 -14.30
CA ILE A 192 5.97 5.36 -13.62
C ILE A 192 4.68 5.81 -14.31
N LEU A 193 4.53 7.10 -14.62
CA LEU A 193 3.37 7.62 -15.32
C LEU A 193 3.21 7.02 -16.71
N GLY A 194 4.30 6.87 -17.47
CA GLY A 194 4.32 6.22 -18.77
C GLY A 194 3.89 4.75 -18.69
N PHE A 195 4.43 4.02 -17.72
CA PHE A 195 4.08 2.62 -17.48
C PHE A 195 2.59 2.43 -17.13
N VAL A 196 2.08 3.21 -16.17
CA VAL A 196 0.66 3.15 -15.76
C VAL A 196 -0.26 3.50 -16.93
N ALA A 197 0.08 4.55 -17.67
CA ALA A 197 -0.68 4.96 -18.84
C ALA A 197 -0.67 3.90 -19.96
N GLY A 198 0.47 3.25 -20.21
CA GLY A 198 0.57 2.15 -21.15
C GLY A 198 -0.37 0.98 -20.80
N ILE A 199 -0.42 0.62 -19.51
CA ILE A 199 -1.37 -0.39 -19.01
C ILE A 199 -2.81 0.08 -19.20
N GLN A 200 -3.13 1.34 -18.88
CA GLN A 200 -4.48 1.88 -19.03
C GLN A 200 -4.95 1.89 -20.49
N LEU A 201 -4.10 2.29 -21.43
CA LEU A 201 -4.42 2.28 -22.87
C LEU A 201 -4.77 0.86 -23.34
N SER A 202 -4.00 -0.13 -22.90
CA SER A 202 -4.21 -1.54 -23.29
C SER A 202 -5.41 -2.15 -22.56
N ALA A 203 -5.51 -2.02 -21.25
CA ALA A 203 -6.55 -2.64 -20.43
C ALA A 203 -7.96 -2.10 -20.74
N ASN A 204 -8.06 -0.81 -21.09
CA ASN A 204 -9.31 -0.16 -21.46
C ASN A 204 -9.61 -0.24 -22.97
N ASN A 205 -8.82 -0.99 -23.74
CA ASN A 205 -8.98 -1.12 -25.21
C ASN A 205 -8.99 0.23 -25.95
N MET A 206 -8.30 1.25 -25.40
CA MET A 206 -8.30 2.60 -25.97
C MET A 206 -7.47 2.68 -27.25
N LEU A 207 -6.39 1.89 -27.33
CA LEU A 207 -5.42 1.95 -28.43
C LEU A 207 -4.77 0.60 -28.70
N HIS A 208 -4.73 0.20 -29.97
CA HIS A 208 -4.03 -1.01 -30.43
C HIS A 208 -3.13 -0.70 -31.62
N LYS A 209 -2.17 -1.60 -31.86
CA LYS A 209 -1.40 -1.61 -33.08
C LYS A 209 -2.31 -1.78 -34.28
N GLY A 210 -2.15 -0.93 -35.29
CA GLY A 210 -2.97 -0.90 -36.49
C GLY A 210 -4.12 0.11 -36.44
N ASP A 211 -4.43 0.72 -35.30
CA ASP A 211 -5.46 1.75 -35.20
C ASP A 211 -5.04 3.02 -35.96
N TRP A 212 -5.98 3.60 -36.67
CA TRP A 212 -5.83 4.97 -37.14
C TRP A 212 -6.21 5.92 -36.03
N ILE A 213 -5.27 6.80 -35.66
CA ILE A 213 -5.51 7.84 -34.66
C ILE A 213 -5.18 9.24 -35.19
N THR A 214 -5.88 10.22 -34.61
CA THR A 214 -5.56 11.62 -34.81
C THR A 214 -5.35 12.27 -33.44
N ALA A 215 -4.13 12.78 -33.18
CA ALA A 215 -3.76 13.51 -31.97
C ALA A 215 -3.14 14.87 -32.37
N PRO A 216 -3.96 15.92 -32.54
CA PRO A 216 -3.51 17.20 -33.06
C PRO A 216 -2.42 17.87 -32.24
N ALA A 217 -2.48 17.71 -30.89
CA ALA A 217 -1.49 18.26 -29.96
C ALA A 217 -0.05 17.77 -30.23
N TYR A 218 0.08 16.63 -30.92
CA TYR A 218 1.37 15.98 -31.22
C TYR A 218 1.65 15.89 -32.73
N ASN A 219 0.86 16.56 -33.54
CA ASN A 219 0.89 16.49 -35.01
C ASN A 219 0.86 15.04 -35.52
N ALA A 220 0.11 14.19 -34.85
CA ALA A 220 -0.05 12.80 -35.23
C ALA A 220 -1.40 12.59 -35.91
N ASN A 221 -1.34 12.05 -37.15
CA ASN A 221 -2.49 11.65 -37.93
C ASN A 221 -2.07 10.47 -38.82
N GLY A 222 -2.31 9.25 -38.35
CA GLY A 222 -1.82 8.06 -39.03
C GLY A 222 -2.10 6.77 -38.28
N ILE A 223 -1.38 5.73 -38.65
CA ILE A 223 -1.57 4.39 -38.15
C ILE A 223 -0.57 4.07 -37.03
N VAL A 224 -1.05 3.53 -35.94
CA VAL A 224 -0.24 3.08 -34.80
C VAL A 224 0.60 1.90 -35.23
N GLN A 225 1.93 2.08 -35.29
CA GLN A 225 2.87 1.02 -35.62
C GLN A 225 3.17 0.11 -34.44
N ASP A 226 3.34 0.73 -33.26
CA ASP A 226 3.74 0.01 -32.06
C ASP A 226 3.27 0.73 -30.80
N VAL A 227 2.90 -0.05 -29.78
CA VAL A 227 2.51 0.42 -28.47
C VAL A 227 3.39 -0.29 -27.45
N THR A 228 4.35 0.44 -26.88
CA THR A 228 5.21 -0.04 -25.81
C THR A 228 4.81 0.61 -24.48
N LEU A 229 5.41 0.16 -23.39
CA LEU A 229 5.12 0.70 -22.04
C LEU A 229 5.41 2.21 -21.92
N ASN A 230 6.38 2.71 -22.67
CA ASN A 230 6.86 4.10 -22.58
C ASN A 230 6.62 4.93 -23.83
N THR A 231 6.26 4.31 -24.95
CA THR A 231 6.12 5.03 -26.23
C THR A 231 5.02 4.42 -27.11
N VAL A 232 4.30 5.29 -27.79
CA VAL A 232 3.39 4.95 -28.89
C VAL A 232 3.98 5.55 -30.17
N LYS A 233 4.23 4.71 -31.19
CA LYS A 233 4.73 5.14 -32.49
C LYS A 233 3.59 5.19 -33.48
N VAL A 234 3.39 6.36 -34.10
CA VAL A 234 2.37 6.59 -35.13
C VAL A 234 3.06 6.92 -36.42
N LEU A 235 2.78 6.11 -37.45
CA LEU A 235 3.18 6.43 -38.83
C LEU A 235 2.12 7.35 -39.43
N ASN A 236 2.48 8.59 -39.64
CA ASN A 236 1.62 9.59 -40.25
C ASN A 236 1.44 9.30 -41.75
N PHE A 237 0.37 9.84 -42.35
CA PHE A 237 0.10 9.68 -43.78
C PHE A 237 1.09 10.40 -44.70
N ASP A 238 1.91 11.28 -44.16
CA ASP A 238 3.05 11.92 -44.84
C ASP A 238 4.35 11.11 -44.77
N ASN A 239 4.29 9.85 -44.30
CA ASN A 239 5.42 8.95 -44.05
C ASN A 239 6.37 9.39 -42.92
N THR A 240 6.01 10.36 -42.12
CA THR A 240 6.74 10.69 -40.90
C THR A 240 6.31 9.80 -39.73
N THR A 241 7.20 9.56 -38.76
CA THR A 241 6.87 8.82 -37.56
C THR A 241 6.83 9.77 -36.36
N THR A 242 5.69 9.88 -35.71
CA THR A 242 5.53 10.62 -34.46
C THR A 242 5.60 9.63 -33.28
N THR A 243 6.43 9.94 -32.29
CA THR A 243 6.53 9.17 -31.04
C THR A 243 5.85 9.95 -29.92
N ILE A 244 4.85 9.35 -29.30
CA ILE A 244 4.01 9.99 -28.26
C ILE A 244 4.16 9.19 -26.96
N PRO A 245 4.44 9.83 -25.81
CA PRO A 245 4.39 9.15 -24.54
C PRO A 245 2.96 8.67 -24.23
N PRO A 246 2.74 7.43 -23.74
CA PRO A 246 1.42 6.91 -23.40
C PRO A 246 0.63 7.82 -22.44
N TYR A 247 1.32 8.39 -21.46
CA TYR A 247 0.73 9.33 -20.52
C TYR A 247 0.07 10.54 -21.20
N ALA A 248 0.66 11.04 -22.26
CA ALA A 248 0.13 12.15 -23.02
C ALA A 248 -1.19 11.85 -23.74
N LEU A 249 -1.38 10.59 -24.17
CA LEU A 249 -2.64 10.12 -24.76
C LEU A 249 -3.73 9.87 -23.72
N VAL A 250 -3.35 9.45 -22.50
CA VAL A 250 -4.32 9.22 -21.41
C VAL A 250 -4.81 10.55 -20.81
N THR A 251 -3.94 11.52 -20.67
CA THR A 251 -4.29 12.85 -20.09
C THR A 251 -4.83 13.85 -21.10
N GLY A 252 -4.46 13.68 -22.36
CA GLY A 252 -4.96 14.48 -23.47
C GLY A 252 -6.15 13.84 -24.17
N SER A 253 -6.64 14.52 -25.22
CA SER A 253 -7.65 13.96 -26.10
C SER A 253 -7.03 13.52 -27.42
N PHE A 254 -7.40 12.35 -27.89
CA PHE A 254 -7.11 11.87 -29.24
C PHE A 254 -8.35 11.20 -29.83
N THR A 255 -8.46 11.17 -31.14
CA THR A 255 -9.53 10.49 -31.87
C THR A 255 -9.01 9.14 -32.33
N ASN A 256 -9.68 8.04 -31.96
CA ASN A 256 -9.44 6.71 -32.52
C ASN A 256 -10.52 6.41 -33.56
N TRP A 257 -10.12 6.13 -34.78
CA TRP A 257 -11.02 5.89 -35.91
C TRP A 257 -11.44 4.42 -36.05
N ARG A 258 -11.01 3.54 -35.15
CA ARG A 258 -11.35 2.10 -35.18
C ARG A 258 -12.86 1.88 -35.29
N SER A 259 -13.64 2.57 -34.46
CA SER A 259 -15.10 2.43 -34.43
C SER A 259 -15.77 2.81 -35.77
N MET A 260 -15.11 3.62 -36.61
CA MET A 260 -15.59 3.91 -37.96
C MET A 260 -15.48 2.68 -38.88
N PHE A 261 -14.43 1.88 -38.71
CA PHE A 261 -14.22 0.67 -39.54
C PHE A 261 -15.02 -0.55 -39.01
N GLU A 262 -15.22 -0.63 -37.71
CA GLU A 262 -15.97 -1.69 -37.06
C GLU A 262 -17.50 -1.45 -37.09
N GLY A 263 -17.89 -0.18 -37.23
CA GLY A 263 -19.29 0.27 -37.24
C GLY A 263 -19.89 0.40 -38.66
N GLY A 264 -21.11 0.84 -38.71
CA GLY A 264 -21.91 0.95 -39.94
C GLY A 264 -21.54 2.07 -40.93
N GLY A 265 -20.42 2.79 -40.71
CA GLY A 265 -19.93 3.81 -41.63
C GLY A 265 -19.56 5.14 -41.00
N ARG A 266 -19.14 6.07 -41.86
CA ARG A 266 -18.68 7.43 -41.46
C ARG A 266 -19.77 8.46 -41.72
N ARG A 267 -20.02 9.33 -40.76
CA ARG A 267 -20.88 10.50 -40.99
C ARG A 267 -20.18 11.45 -41.98
N ILE A 268 -20.85 11.74 -43.10
CA ILE A 268 -20.45 12.77 -44.04
C ILE A 268 -21.35 13.99 -43.83
N SER A 269 -20.74 15.16 -43.62
CA SER A 269 -21.44 16.43 -43.54
C SER A 269 -20.79 17.38 -44.53
N ARG A 270 -21.56 17.81 -45.53
CA ARG A 270 -21.12 18.79 -46.50
C ARG A 270 -22.09 19.97 -46.48
N GLN A 271 -21.58 21.17 -46.64
CA GLN A 271 -22.38 22.38 -46.77
C GLN A 271 -22.23 22.86 -48.20
N ILE A 272 -23.35 23.17 -48.80
CA ILE A 272 -23.42 23.85 -50.09
C ILE A 272 -24.01 25.22 -49.81
N LEU A 273 -23.22 26.26 -50.07
CA LEU A 273 -23.69 27.65 -49.95
C LEU A 273 -24.43 27.99 -51.21
N LEU A 274 -25.72 28.29 -51.06
CA LEU A 274 -26.55 28.78 -52.14
C LEU A 274 -26.70 30.30 -52.01
N ASP A 275 -26.50 31.04 -53.10
CA ASP A 275 -26.82 32.46 -53.12
C ASP A 275 -28.35 32.62 -53.05
N ILE A 276 -28.82 33.36 -52.04
CA ILE A 276 -30.25 33.60 -51.86
C ILE A 276 -30.90 34.26 -53.05
N ASN A 277 -30.13 35.06 -53.82
CA ASN A 277 -30.60 35.71 -55.03
C ASN A 277 -30.76 34.75 -56.25
N SER A 278 -30.16 33.55 -56.13
CA SER A 278 -30.33 32.49 -57.18
C SER A 278 -31.60 31.67 -57.03
N ILE A 279 -32.29 31.85 -55.88
CA ILE A 279 -33.55 31.15 -55.62
C ILE A 279 -34.69 31.90 -56.35
N SER A 280 -35.23 31.30 -57.37
CA SER A 280 -36.35 31.81 -58.12
C SER A 280 -37.50 30.80 -58.25
N PHE A 281 -38.69 31.28 -58.49
CA PHE A 281 -39.80 30.38 -58.78
C PHE A 281 -39.56 29.63 -60.12
N LEU A 282 -39.75 28.30 -60.09
CA LEU A 282 -39.64 27.45 -61.28
C LEU A 282 -40.63 27.89 -62.36
N ARG A 283 -40.14 28.05 -63.59
CA ARG A 283 -40.96 28.24 -64.78
C ARG A 283 -41.36 26.85 -65.30
N GLU A 284 -42.43 26.77 -66.13
CA GLU A 284 -42.86 25.47 -66.68
C GLU A 284 -41.76 24.75 -67.48
N GLU A 285 -40.87 25.46 -68.12
CA GLU A 285 -39.71 24.94 -68.84
C GLU A 285 -38.66 24.29 -67.89
N ASP A 286 -38.47 24.89 -66.72
CA ASP A 286 -37.52 24.40 -65.69
C ASP A 286 -38.07 23.15 -64.98
N LEU A 287 -39.42 23.02 -64.93
CA LEU A 287 -40.09 21.82 -64.39
C LEU A 287 -39.80 20.57 -65.20
N LEU A 288 -39.80 20.67 -66.53
CA LEU A 288 -39.46 19.58 -67.42
C LEU A 288 -38.00 19.09 -67.23
N LEU A 289 -37.06 20.03 -67.08
CA LEU A 289 -35.64 19.73 -66.81
C LEU A 289 -35.44 19.10 -65.44
N SER A 290 -36.13 19.54 -64.40
CA SER A 290 -36.03 19.00 -63.06
C SER A 290 -36.64 17.56 -62.95
N LEU A 291 -37.73 17.30 -63.67
CA LEU A 291 -38.37 16.01 -63.78
C LEU A 291 -37.47 14.97 -64.46
N ILE A 292 -36.67 15.34 -65.45
CA ILE A 292 -35.70 14.49 -66.10
C ILE A 292 -34.62 14.02 -65.11
N HIS A 293 -34.10 14.95 -64.26
CA HIS A 293 -33.10 14.61 -63.25
C HIS A 293 -33.64 13.80 -62.07
N ILE A 294 -34.92 13.90 -61.73
CA ILE A 294 -35.58 13.12 -60.71
C ILE A 294 -35.91 11.68 -61.21
N SER A 295 -36.21 11.55 -62.49
CA SER A 295 -36.62 10.27 -63.08
C SER A 295 -35.45 9.39 -63.53
N GLU A 296 -34.25 9.92 -63.71
CA GLU A 296 -33.03 9.15 -63.93
C GLU A 296 -32.21 9.02 -62.63
N PRO A 297 -32.35 7.89 -61.88
CA PRO A 297 -31.45 7.65 -60.77
C PRO A 297 -30.04 7.48 -61.35
N THR A 298 -29.17 8.45 -61.11
CA THR A 298 -27.72 8.31 -61.37
C THR A 298 -27.25 6.99 -60.74
N ARG A 299 -26.96 5.97 -61.58
CA ARG A 299 -26.26 4.75 -61.14
C ARG A 299 -24.95 5.26 -60.53
N PRO A 300 -24.61 4.88 -59.29
CA PRO A 300 -23.30 5.14 -58.74
C PRO A 300 -22.29 4.35 -59.62
N GLU A 301 -21.45 5.05 -60.35
CA GLU A 301 -20.31 4.43 -60.99
C GLU A 301 -19.42 3.79 -59.94
N PRO A 302 -18.98 2.50 -60.11
CA PRO A 302 -18.08 1.88 -59.19
C PRO A 302 -16.77 2.68 -59.24
N ILE A 303 -16.36 3.22 -58.09
CA ILE A 303 -15.06 3.82 -57.90
C ILE A 303 -14.01 2.72 -58.09
N SER A 304 -13.26 2.78 -59.18
CA SER A 304 -12.10 1.93 -59.47
C SER A 304 -10.92 2.24 -58.54
#